data_3371ea8dc07bebb9c558c0a577310f9b
#
_entry.id   3371ea8dc07bebb9c558c0a577310f9b
#
_cell.length_a   1.000
_cell.length_b   1.000
_cell.length_c   1.000
_cell.angle_alpha   90.00
_cell.angle_beta   90.00
_cell.angle_gamma   90.00
#
_symmetry.space_group_name_H-M   'P 1'
#
loop_
_entity.id
_entity.type
_entity.pdbx_description
1 polymer ?
#
loop_
_entity_poly.entity_id
_entity_poly.type
_entity_poly.pdbx_seq_one_letter_code
_entity_poly.pdbx_strand_id
1 'polypeptide(L)'
;MLKEARFYEKLDKANVRCLLCPHLCKLSDGETGICGARKNMGGILYAMAYGEITSYGLDPIEKKPLYHYYPGKKIFSVGSFGCDLKCDFCQNYRIAHERPSTVHMEPERLLEMALKSKDVSIGVAFTYNEPVINAEYIINCAKLIRSHGMKVVLVSNGFIREDPLEALLEQVDAMNIDLKAFNDSFYRNICKGAVNPVKKTIERACRNIHVEVTTLLIEGLNTDEREMDEMSSYLGGLKKDIPLHISRYYPAWKRKDPPTPVETLKNLSDIARRHLNNVYIGNVQGIDNNTYCPACRAVIVDRSEYTGQVLNLKDGICSVCGRKILIRHD
;
A
#
# COMPACT_ATOMS: atom_id res chain seq x y z
N MET A 1 14.03 -15.53 -17.59
CA MET A 1 15.48 -15.34 -17.28
C MET A 1 15.60 -14.88 -15.85
N LEU A 2 16.56 -15.40 -15.04
CA LEU A 2 16.76 -14.93 -13.66
C LEU A 2 17.22 -13.48 -13.65
N LYS A 3 16.59 -12.63 -12.83
CA LYS A 3 16.92 -11.21 -12.70
C LYS A 3 17.80 -10.97 -11.47
N GLU A 4 19.02 -10.47 -11.69
CA GLU A 4 19.87 -10.03 -10.59
C GLU A 4 19.21 -8.87 -9.81
N ALA A 5 19.23 -8.94 -8.49
CA ALA A 5 18.69 -7.91 -7.60
C ALA A 5 19.59 -6.66 -7.58
N ARG A 6 19.00 -5.47 -7.41
CA ARG A 6 19.76 -4.19 -7.40
C ARG A 6 20.28 -3.82 -6.02
N PHE A 7 19.54 -4.17 -4.98
CA PHE A 7 19.77 -3.67 -3.62
C PHE A 7 20.38 -4.77 -2.75
N TYR A 8 21.67 -5.03 -2.92
CA TYR A 8 22.43 -5.95 -2.08
C TYR A 8 23.93 -5.64 -2.13
N GLU A 9 24.68 -6.18 -1.18
CA GLU A 9 26.14 -6.16 -1.17
C GLU A 9 26.68 -7.59 -1.09
N LYS A 10 27.82 -7.80 -1.71
CA LYS A 10 28.57 -9.07 -1.63
C LYS A 10 29.36 -9.11 -0.32
N LEU A 11 29.38 -10.26 0.31
CA LEU A 11 30.15 -10.56 1.51
C LEU A 11 31.17 -11.65 1.19
N ASP A 12 31.98 -12.02 2.19
CA ASP A 12 32.97 -13.10 2.05
C ASP A 12 32.30 -14.46 1.78
N LYS A 13 33.00 -15.38 1.14
CA LYS A 13 32.63 -16.80 0.89
C LYS A 13 31.28 -16.95 0.14
N ALA A 14 31.08 -16.18 -0.91
CA ALA A 14 29.84 -16.18 -1.71
C ALA A 14 28.55 -15.86 -0.91
N ASN A 15 28.67 -15.26 0.27
CA ASN A 15 27.53 -14.71 1.00
C ASN A 15 27.12 -13.36 0.42
N VAL A 16 25.86 -12.98 0.62
CA VAL A 16 25.34 -11.65 0.27
C VAL A 16 24.51 -11.08 1.41
N ARG A 17 24.42 -9.76 1.48
CA ARG A 17 23.45 -9.06 2.33
C ARG A 17 22.43 -8.35 1.47
N CYS A 18 21.17 -8.70 1.62
CA CYS A 18 20.06 -7.95 0.98
C CYS A 18 19.85 -6.61 1.67
N LEU A 19 19.78 -5.53 0.90
CA LEU A 19 19.62 -4.15 1.39
C LEU A 19 18.24 -3.55 1.06
N LEU A 20 17.26 -4.37 0.67
CA LEU A 20 15.95 -3.88 0.24
C LEU A 20 15.08 -3.42 1.41
N CYS A 21 14.97 -4.24 2.45
CA CYS A 21 14.13 -3.94 3.62
C CYS A 21 14.94 -3.99 4.92
N PRO A 22 14.39 -3.51 6.05
CA PRO A 22 15.11 -3.44 7.33
C PRO A 22 15.56 -4.76 7.94
N HIS A 23 15.11 -5.91 7.39
CA HIS A 23 15.62 -7.21 7.84
C HIS A 23 17.10 -7.44 7.53
N LEU A 24 17.64 -6.81 6.49
CA LEU A 24 19.06 -6.93 6.12
C LEU A 24 19.55 -8.39 6.07
N CYS A 25 18.76 -9.27 5.46
CA CYS A 25 19.03 -10.69 5.41
C CYS A 25 20.46 -10.98 4.93
N LYS A 26 21.27 -11.65 5.74
CA LYS A 26 22.54 -12.27 5.33
C LYS A 26 22.22 -13.66 4.82
N LEU A 27 22.62 -13.94 3.58
CA LEU A 27 22.24 -15.18 2.89
C LEU A 27 23.50 -15.87 2.37
N SER A 28 23.67 -17.12 2.79
CA SER A 28 24.65 -18.02 2.22
C SER A 28 24.19 -18.52 0.86
N ASP A 29 25.07 -19.20 0.13
CA ASP A 29 24.70 -19.78 -1.16
C ASP A 29 23.50 -20.74 -1.04
N GLY A 30 22.53 -20.59 -1.94
CA GLY A 30 21.28 -21.34 -1.94
C GLY A 30 20.20 -20.80 -1.00
N GLU A 31 20.51 -19.91 -0.05
CA GLU A 31 19.53 -19.38 0.90
C GLU A 31 18.60 -18.33 0.30
N THR A 32 17.37 -18.29 0.83
CA THR A 32 16.32 -17.34 0.45
C THR A 32 16.01 -16.42 1.63
N GLY A 33 15.86 -15.13 1.35
CA GLY A 33 15.48 -14.14 2.35
C GLY A 33 14.10 -14.37 2.97
N ILE A 34 13.83 -13.73 4.10
CA ILE A 34 12.56 -13.81 4.87
C ILE A 34 11.34 -13.59 3.97
N CYS A 35 11.44 -12.70 2.97
CA CYS A 35 10.35 -12.40 2.05
C CYS A 35 9.96 -13.57 1.11
N GLY A 36 10.80 -14.59 0.97
CA GLY A 36 10.58 -15.71 0.04
C GLY A 36 10.84 -15.40 -1.44
N ALA A 37 11.21 -14.15 -1.76
CA ALA A 37 11.31 -13.66 -3.13
C ALA A 37 12.73 -13.24 -3.57
N ARG A 38 13.73 -13.38 -2.69
CA ARG A 38 15.14 -13.05 -2.99
C ARG A 38 16.04 -14.20 -2.54
N LYS A 39 16.84 -14.71 -3.48
CA LYS A 39 17.69 -15.91 -3.26
C LYS A 39 19.12 -15.62 -3.66
N ASN A 40 20.07 -16.02 -2.82
CA ASN A 40 21.48 -16.03 -3.17
C ASN A 40 21.80 -17.30 -3.97
N MET A 41 22.48 -17.15 -5.10
CA MET A 41 23.00 -18.26 -5.90
C MET A 41 24.42 -17.89 -6.36
N GLY A 42 25.42 -18.57 -5.79
CA GLY A 42 26.83 -18.37 -6.13
C GLY A 42 27.37 -16.98 -5.79
N GLY A 43 26.87 -16.31 -4.72
CA GLY A 43 27.28 -14.94 -4.34
C GLY A 43 26.60 -13.81 -5.14
N ILE A 44 25.54 -14.13 -5.87
CA ILE A 44 24.69 -13.19 -6.59
C ILE A 44 23.27 -13.30 -6.03
N LEU A 45 22.69 -12.17 -5.62
CA LEU A 45 21.30 -12.12 -5.16
C LEU A 45 20.35 -11.98 -6.36
N TYR A 46 19.38 -12.87 -6.47
CA TYR A 46 18.37 -12.85 -7.53
C TYR A 46 16.99 -12.49 -7.01
N ALA A 47 16.25 -11.69 -7.80
CA ALA A 47 14.85 -11.34 -7.58
C ALA A 47 13.95 -12.44 -8.18
N MET A 48 13.59 -13.43 -7.35
CA MET A 48 12.84 -14.62 -7.77
C MET A 48 11.39 -14.33 -8.15
N ALA A 49 10.85 -13.19 -7.73
CA ALA A 49 9.50 -12.75 -8.04
C ALA A 49 9.43 -11.87 -9.31
N TYR A 50 10.57 -11.60 -9.97
CA TYR A 50 10.62 -10.76 -11.17
C TYR A 50 9.80 -11.36 -12.31
N GLY A 51 8.72 -10.66 -12.72
CA GLY A 51 7.82 -11.11 -13.76
C GLY A 51 6.86 -12.24 -13.34
N GLU A 52 6.95 -12.75 -12.12
CA GLU A 52 6.13 -13.85 -11.64
C GLU A 52 4.80 -13.33 -11.07
N ILE A 53 3.74 -13.41 -11.86
CA ILE A 53 2.43 -12.85 -11.56
C ILE A 53 1.48 -13.94 -11.04
N THR A 54 0.89 -13.71 -9.85
CA THR A 54 -0.10 -14.62 -9.23
C THR A 54 -1.52 -14.24 -9.57
N SER A 55 -1.77 -12.95 -9.76
CA SER A 55 -3.11 -12.40 -9.98
C SER A 55 -3.05 -11.06 -10.69
N TYR A 56 -4.03 -10.81 -11.54
CA TYR A 56 -4.24 -9.51 -12.17
C TYR A 56 -5.73 -9.30 -12.46
N GLY A 57 -6.14 -8.05 -12.55
CA GLY A 57 -7.54 -7.70 -12.85
C GLY A 57 -7.77 -6.21 -12.86
N LEU A 58 -8.92 -5.80 -13.37
CA LEU A 58 -9.35 -4.40 -13.39
C LEU A 58 -10.24 -4.15 -12.16
N ASP A 59 -9.75 -3.32 -11.24
CA ASP A 59 -10.44 -2.98 -10.00
C ASP A 59 -10.83 -1.49 -9.94
N PRO A 60 -11.87 -1.11 -9.20
CA PRO A 60 -12.06 0.27 -8.77
C PRO A 60 -10.85 0.74 -7.96
N ILE A 61 -10.50 2.03 -8.11
CA ILE A 61 -9.36 2.62 -7.37
C ILE A 61 -9.60 2.59 -5.85
N GLU A 62 -10.84 2.66 -5.42
CA GLU A 62 -11.26 2.59 -4.02
C GLU A 62 -10.87 1.26 -3.36
N LYS A 63 -10.74 0.16 -4.13
CA LYS A 63 -10.19 -1.12 -3.62
C LYS A 63 -8.69 -1.07 -3.28
N LYS A 64 -8.00 -0.02 -3.70
CA LYS A 64 -6.59 0.21 -3.35
C LYS A 64 -6.44 1.13 -2.16
N PRO A 65 -7.45 1.25 -1.32
CA PRO A 65 -7.85 2.37 -0.44
C PRO A 65 -7.22 3.71 -0.85
N LEU A 66 -7.57 4.14 -2.07
CA LEU A 66 -7.19 5.44 -2.63
C LEU A 66 -8.48 6.20 -2.97
N TYR A 67 -8.96 6.97 -2.01
CA TYR A 67 -10.23 7.71 -2.09
C TYR A 67 -10.06 9.13 -2.64
N HIS A 68 -8.85 9.68 -2.54
CA HIS A 68 -8.50 11.01 -3.01
C HIS A 68 -7.63 10.98 -4.28
N TYR A 69 -7.51 9.82 -4.91
CA TYR A 69 -6.73 9.63 -6.11
C TYR A 69 -7.61 9.03 -7.22
N TYR A 70 -8.06 9.86 -8.15
CA TYR A 70 -8.97 9.52 -9.26
C TYR A 70 -10.22 8.75 -8.82
N PRO A 71 -11.03 9.28 -7.86
CA PRO A 71 -12.22 8.59 -7.35
C PRO A 71 -13.18 8.22 -8.50
N GLY A 72 -13.73 6.99 -8.40
CA GLY A 72 -14.62 6.41 -9.40
C GLY A 72 -13.95 5.80 -10.63
N LYS A 73 -12.64 5.98 -10.78
CA LYS A 73 -11.90 5.36 -11.90
C LYS A 73 -11.47 3.94 -11.57
N LYS A 74 -11.12 3.19 -12.60
CA LYS A 74 -10.53 1.85 -12.47
C LYS A 74 -9.02 1.88 -12.59
N ILE A 75 -8.37 0.83 -12.11
CA ILE A 75 -6.93 0.62 -12.20
C ILE A 75 -6.62 -0.86 -12.48
N PHE A 76 -5.67 -1.13 -13.36
CA PHE A 76 -5.23 -2.49 -13.63
C PHE A 76 -4.32 -2.96 -12.48
N SER A 77 -4.80 -3.92 -11.70
CA SER A 77 -4.14 -4.42 -10.50
C SER A 77 -3.31 -5.65 -10.80
N VAL A 78 -2.11 -5.73 -10.24
CA VAL A 78 -1.16 -6.83 -10.45
C VAL A 78 -0.57 -7.27 -9.12
N GLY A 79 -0.58 -8.57 -8.85
CA GLY A 79 0.03 -9.22 -7.71
C GLY A 79 1.09 -10.24 -8.09
N SER A 80 2.09 -10.36 -7.23
CA SER A 80 3.14 -11.36 -7.31
C SER A 80 3.12 -12.23 -6.05
N PHE A 81 4.23 -12.80 -5.64
CA PHE A 81 4.31 -13.58 -4.40
C PHE A 81 5.36 -13.02 -3.43
N GLY A 82 5.22 -13.42 -2.16
CA GLY A 82 6.14 -13.08 -1.09
C GLY A 82 5.78 -11.79 -0.34
N CYS A 83 6.32 -11.65 0.88
CA CYS A 83 6.17 -10.50 1.75
C CYS A 83 7.29 -10.50 2.80
N ASP A 84 7.84 -9.36 3.11
CA ASP A 84 8.86 -9.20 4.14
C ASP A 84 8.29 -9.15 5.57
N LEU A 85 7.01 -8.87 5.77
CA LEU A 85 6.31 -9.05 7.03
C LEU A 85 5.66 -10.43 7.13
N LYS A 86 5.34 -10.88 8.37
CA LYS A 86 4.76 -12.20 8.67
C LYS A 86 3.50 -12.09 9.54
N CYS A 87 2.64 -11.11 9.20
CA CYS A 87 1.39 -10.84 9.92
C CYS A 87 0.51 -12.09 9.99
N ASP A 88 0.15 -12.55 11.19
CA ASP A 88 -0.64 -13.76 11.42
C ASP A 88 -2.11 -13.64 10.99
N PHE A 89 -2.57 -12.40 10.71
CA PHE A 89 -3.89 -12.03 10.21
C PHE A 89 -3.93 -11.79 8.69
N CYS A 90 -2.91 -12.19 7.93
CA CYS A 90 -2.80 -11.87 6.50
C CYS A 90 -3.95 -12.50 5.69
N GLN A 91 -4.78 -11.67 5.04
CA GLN A 91 -5.86 -12.15 4.16
C GLN A 91 -5.32 -12.79 2.88
N ASN A 92 -4.18 -12.29 2.39
CA ASN A 92 -3.52 -12.77 1.18
C ASN A 92 -2.38 -13.77 1.47
N TYR A 93 -2.46 -14.52 2.58
CA TYR A 93 -1.37 -15.39 3.05
C TYR A 93 -0.88 -16.40 2.00
N ARG A 94 -1.78 -16.88 1.14
CA ARG A 94 -1.44 -17.85 0.09
C ARG A 94 -0.37 -17.32 -0.86
N ILE A 95 -0.50 -16.07 -1.29
CA ILE A 95 0.49 -15.45 -2.18
C ILE A 95 1.64 -14.77 -1.42
N ALA A 96 1.39 -14.30 -0.18
CA ALA A 96 2.38 -13.61 0.63
C ALA A 96 3.37 -14.56 1.33
N HIS A 97 2.93 -15.77 1.72
CA HIS A 97 3.69 -16.67 2.60
C HIS A 97 3.84 -18.10 2.09
N GLU A 98 3.11 -18.49 1.06
CA GLU A 98 3.21 -19.79 0.38
C GLU A 98 3.85 -19.60 -1.00
N ARG A 99 4.05 -20.69 -1.75
CA ARG A 99 4.49 -20.64 -3.15
C ARG A 99 3.31 -20.93 -4.08
N PRO A 100 2.60 -19.88 -4.53
CA PRO A 100 1.49 -20.04 -5.46
C PRO A 100 1.99 -20.36 -6.86
N SER A 101 1.09 -20.84 -7.73
CA SER A 101 1.33 -20.88 -9.18
C SER A 101 1.42 -19.45 -9.72
N THR A 102 2.34 -19.23 -10.65
CA THR A 102 2.57 -17.95 -11.31
C THR A 102 2.51 -18.07 -12.81
N VAL A 103 2.26 -16.96 -13.48
CA VAL A 103 2.44 -16.81 -14.93
C VAL A 103 3.56 -15.79 -15.12
N HIS A 104 4.57 -16.15 -15.92
CA HIS A 104 5.65 -15.22 -16.22
C HIS A 104 5.16 -14.12 -17.18
N MET A 105 5.40 -12.87 -16.80
CA MET A 105 4.97 -11.70 -17.55
C MET A 105 6.09 -10.65 -17.58
N GLU A 106 6.72 -10.50 -18.75
CA GLU A 106 7.71 -9.44 -18.95
C GLU A 106 7.06 -8.05 -18.86
N PRO A 107 7.80 -6.98 -18.55
CA PRO A 107 7.26 -5.61 -18.40
C PRO A 107 6.46 -5.13 -19.62
N GLU A 108 6.89 -5.47 -20.84
CA GLU A 108 6.23 -5.13 -22.09
C GLU A 108 4.86 -5.80 -22.20
N ARG A 109 4.76 -7.06 -21.77
CA ARG A 109 3.50 -7.80 -21.77
C ARG A 109 2.51 -7.24 -20.76
N LEU A 110 3.00 -6.83 -19.58
CA LEU A 110 2.17 -6.15 -18.60
C LEU A 110 1.62 -4.83 -19.15
N LEU A 111 2.46 -4.03 -19.81
CA LEU A 111 2.03 -2.81 -20.47
C LEU A 111 0.95 -3.09 -21.52
N GLU A 112 1.14 -4.06 -22.42
CA GLU A 112 0.13 -4.44 -23.43
C GLU A 112 -1.23 -4.77 -22.79
N MET A 113 -1.21 -5.50 -21.66
CA MET A 113 -2.45 -5.84 -20.94
C MET A 113 -3.11 -4.62 -20.31
N ALA A 114 -2.32 -3.73 -19.70
CA ALA A 114 -2.82 -2.49 -19.11
C ALA A 114 -3.43 -1.56 -20.18
N LEU A 115 -2.80 -1.46 -21.35
CA LEU A 115 -3.27 -0.65 -22.47
C LEU A 115 -4.63 -1.08 -23.00
N LYS A 116 -5.00 -2.37 -22.90
CA LYS A 116 -6.34 -2.86 -23.30
C LYS A 116 -7.48 -2.24 -22.49
N SER A 117 -7.20 -1.72 -21.32
CA SER A 117 -8.17 -1.06 -20.45
C SER A 117 -7.93 0.45 -20.30
N LYS A 118 -7.09 1.07 -21.15
CA LYS A 118 -6.66 2.47 -21.02
C LYS A 118 -7.82 3.46 -20.99
N ASP A 119 -8.91 3.18 -21.70
CA ASP A 119 -10.07 4.07 -21.77
C ASP A 119 -10.84 4.19 -20.43
N VAL A 120 -10.71 3.18 -19.56
CA VAL A 120 -11.40 3.11 -18.26
C VAL A 120 -10.47 3.01 -17.06
N SER A 121 -9.17 2.78 -17.29
CA SER A 121 -8.15 2.60 -16.28
C SER A 121 -7.15 3.75 -16.28
N ILE A 122 -6.84 4.29 -15.10
CA ILE A 122 -5.83 5.34 -14.95
C ILE A 122 -4.39 4.81 -15.06
N GLY A 123 -4.17 3.50 -14.88
CA GLY A 123 -2.83 2.94 -14.87
C GLY A 123 -2.73 1.57 -14.22
N VAL A 124 -1.62 1.31 -13.57
CA VAL A 124 -1.31 0.02 -12.94
C VAL A 124 -1.07 0.17 -11.44
N ALA A 125 -1.71 -0.70 -10.66
CA ALA A 125 -1.46 -0.85 -9.22
C ALA A 125 -0.72 -2.16 -8.95
N PHE A 126 0.46 -2.09 -8.33
CA PHE A 126 1.15 -3.25 -7.77
C PHE A 126 0.65 -3.45 -6.33
N THR A 127 0.05 -4.62 -6.05
CA THR A 127 -0.77 -4.85 -4.86
C THR A 127 -0.90 -6.35 -4.52
N TYR A 128 -1.79 -6.70 -3.61
CA TYR A 128 -2.19 -8.03 -3.13
C TYR A 128 -1.16 -8.71 -2.21
N ASN A 129 0.09 -8.89 -2.63
CA ASN A 129 1.24 -9.23 -1.78
C ASN A 129 2.01 -7.95 -1.39
N GLU A 130 3.25 -8.06 -0.89
CA GLU A 130 4.09 -6.89 -0.72
C GLU A 130 4.84 -6.56 -2.01
N PRO A 131 4.48 -5.48 -2.72
CA PRO A 131 5.08 -5.19 -4.02
C PRO A 131 6.55 -4.75 -3.94
N VAL A 132 6.98 -4.06 -2.87
CA VAL A 132 8.36 -3.52 -2.81
C VAL A 132 9.45 -4.58 -2.82
N ILE A 133 9.15 -5.84 -2.44
CA ILE A 133 10.14 -6.92 -2.55
C ILE A 133 10.49 -7.25 -4.00
N ASN A 134 9.69 -6.79 -4.96
CA ASN A 134 9.87 -6.93 -6.40
C ASN A 134 10.21 -5.58 -7.08
N ALA A 135 10.98 -4.73 -6.39
CA ALA A 135 11.28 -3.36 -6.79
C ALA A 135 11.84 -3.26 -8.22
N GLU A 136 12.68 -4.21 -8.64
CA GLU A 136 13.29 -4.23 -9.97
C GLU A 136 12.24 -4.35 -11.08
N TYR A 137 11.25 -5.23 -10.87
CA TYR A 137 10.16 -5.41 -11.83
C TYR A 137 9.27 -4.17 -11.89
N ILE A 138 8.92 -3.62 -10.73
CA ILE A 138 8.10 -2.40 -10.63
C ILE A 138 8.79 -1.24 -11.34
N ILE A 139 10.07 -1.00 -11.10
CA ILE A 139 10.84 0.08 -11.73
C ILE A 139 10.87 -0.07 -13.26
N ASN A 140 11.06 -1.29 -13.75
CA ASN A 140 11.08 -1.54 -15.20
C ASN A 140 9.68 -1.35 -15.82
N CYS A 141 8.64 -1.89 -15.20
CA CYS A 141 7.26 -1.69 -15.65
C CYS A 141 6.84 -0.22 -15.61
N ALA A 142 7.16 0.47 -14.51
CA ALA A 142 6.76 1.86 -14.29
C ALA A 142 7.30 2.81 -15.36
N LYS A 143 8.54 2.62 -15.81
CA LYS A 143 9.12 3.40 -16.91
C LYS A 143 8.28 3.28 -18.19
N LEU A 144 7.86 2.05 -18.53
CA LEU A 144 7.04 1.78 -19.72
C LEU A 144 5.62 2.33 -19.54
N ILE A 145 4.99 2.09 -18.39
CA ILE A 145 3.63 2.54 -18.08
C ILE A 145 3.54 4.07 -18.16
N ARG A 146 4.49 4.76 -17.51
CA ARG A 146 4.51 6.23 -17.47
C ARG A 146 4.83 6.87 -18.81
N SER A 147 5.66 6.24 -19.67
CA SER A 147 5.92 6.74 -21.04
C SER A 147 4.67 6.72 -21.92
N HIS A 148 3.63 5.94 -21.53
CA HIS A 148 2.33 5.92 -22.20
C HIS A 148 1.27 6.80 -21.51
N GLY A 149 1.68 7.67 -20.58
CA GLY A 149 0.81 8.61 -19.87
C GLY A 149 -0.08 7.96 -18.80
N MET A 150 0.17 6.70 -18.44
CA MET A 150 -0.57 5.98 -17.39
C MET A 150 0.10 6.15 -16.03
N LYS A 151 -0.67 5.97 -14.95
CA LYS A 151 -0.24 6.13 -13.57
C LYS A 151 0.29 4.82 -12.98
N VAL A 152 1.18 4.94 -12.01
CA VAL A 152 1.73 3.81 -11.25
C VAL A 152 1.41 3.98 -9.78
N VAL A 153 0.79 2.96 -9.19
CA VAL A 153 0.32 2.96 -7.80
C VAL A 153 0.91 1.76 -7.05
N LEU A 154 1.29 1.97 -5.79
CA LEU A 154 1.66 0.89 -4.87
C LEU A 154 0.67 0.80 -3.70
N VAL A 155 0.32 -0.44 -3.33
CA VAL A 155 -0.34 -0.75 -2.06
C VAL A 155 0.65 -1.57 -1.26
N SER A 156 1.28 -0.97 -0.25
CA SER A 156 2.48 -1.50 0.40
C SER A 156 2.38 -1.42 1.93
N ASN A 157 3.08 -2.33 2.61
CA ASN A 157 3.27 -2.25 4.05
C ASN A 157 4.29 -1.19 4.50
N GLY A 158 4.98 -0.56 3.54
CA GLY A 158 5.94 0.50 3.81
C GLY A 158 7.23 0.09 4.52
N PHE A 159 7.47 -1.21 4.75
CA PHE A 159 8.66 -1.71 5.45
C PHE A 159 9.85 -1.84 4.51
N ILE A 160 10.38 -0.73 4.05
CA ILE A 160 11.45 -0.61 3.05
C ILE A 160 12.58 0.28 3.58
N ARG A 161 13.81 0.12 3.07
CA ARG A 161 14.94 1.01 3.35
C ARG A 161 14.93 2.23 2.43
N GLU A 162 15.70 3.25 2.82
CA GLU A 162 15.71 4.56 2.18
C GLU A 162 16.10 4.49 0.69
N ASP A 163 17.25 3.91 0.34
CA ASP A 163 17.72 3.88 -1.06
C ASP A 163 16.74 3.16 -2.02
N PRO A 164 16.20 1.96 -1.70
CA PRO A 164 15.16 1.35 -2.51
C PRO A 164 13.87 2.16 -2.58
N LEU A 165 13.48 2.84 -1.49
CA LEU A 165 12.32 3.70 -1.46
C LEU A 165 12.48 4.87 -2.43
N GLU A 166 13.61 5.59 -2.40
CA GLU A 166 13.87 6.71 -3.31
C GLU A 166 13.76 6.26 -4.77
N ALA A 167 14.39 5.12 -5.12
CA ALA A 167 14.33 4.59 -6.49
C ALA A 167 12.90 4.24 -6.94
N LEU A 168 12.01 3.85 -6.00
CA LEU A 168 10.60 3.61 -6.29
C LEU A 168 9.81 4.91 -6.39
N LEU A 169 10.04 5.88 -5.49
CA LEU A 169 9.33 7.17 -5.48
C LEU A 169 9.53 7.99 -6.76
N GLU A 170 10.67 7.83 -7.44
CA GLU A 170 10.92 8.44 -8.75
C GLU A 170 9.96 7.90 -9.84
N GLN A 171 9.42 6.70 -9.66
CA GLN A 171 8.65 5.98 -10.65
C GLN A 171 7.16 5.82 -10.31
N VAL A 172 6.74 6.18 -9.10
CA VAL A 172 5.40 5.94 -8.56
C VAL A 172 4.66 7.28 -8.39
N ASP A 173 3.37 7.30 -8.70
CA ASP A 173 2.51 8.49 -8.63
C ASP A 173 1.70 8.54 -7.33
N ALA A 174 1.33 7.39 -6.76
CA ALA A 174 0.59 7.31 -5.51
C ALA A 174 0.88 6.01 -4.73
N MET A 175 0.75 6.09 -3.41
CA MET A 175 0.82 4.92 -2.51
C MET A 175 -0.33 4.90 -1.53
N ASN A 176 -0.89 3.71 -1.30
CA ASN A 176 -1.56 3.40 -0.04
C ASN A 176 -0.55 2.65 0.83
N ILE A 177 -0.33 3.12 2.06
CA ILE A 177 0.65 2.55 2.98
C ILE A 177 -0.07 1.99 4.21
N ASP A 178 0.12 0.69 4.47
CA ASP A 178 -0.41 0.03 5.66
C ASP A 178 0.40 0.39 6.91
N LEU A 179 -0.06 1.34 7.71
CA LEU A 179 0.42 1.58 9.07
C LEU A 179 -0.38 0.71 10.04
N LYS A 180 0.08 -0.51 10.27
CA LYS A 180 -0.72 -1.58 10.91
C LYS A 180 -0.95 -1.35 12.41
N ALA A 181 -0.09 -0.60 13.08
CA ALA A 181 -0.18 -0.16 14.47
C ALA A 181 0.79 1.00 14.68
N PHE A 182 0.70 1.71 15.80
CA PHE A 182 1.63 2.80 16.11
C PHE A 182 2.64 2.45 17.20
N ASN A 183 2.67 1.18 17.61
CA ASN A 183 3.59 0.66 18.61
C ASN A 183 4.49 -0.47 18.06
N ASP A 184 5.71 -0.54 18.56
CA ASP A 184 6.70 -1.55 18.16
C ASP A 184 6.37 -2.97 18.64
N SER A 185 5.61 -3.12 19.72
CA SER A 185 5.23 -4.42 20.26
C SER A 185 4.37 -5.19 19.25
N PHE A 186 3.36 -4.52 18.68
CA PHE A 186 2.53 -5.10 17.63
C PHE A 186 3.37 -5.50 16.41
N TYR A 187 4.23 -4.59 15.93
CA TYR A 187 5.06 -4.87 14.77
C TYR A 187 6.03 -6.04 15.01
N ARG A 188 6.72 -6.07 16.15
CA ARG A 188 7.66 -7.16 16.49
C ARG A 188 6.95 -8.51 16.68
N ASN A 189 5.87 -8.51 17.46
CA ASN A 189 5.23 -9.74 17.88
C ASN A 189 4.27 -10.32 16.85
N ILE A 190 3.53 -9.46 16.13
CA ILE A 190 2.47 -9.86 15.20
C ILE A 190 2.95 -9.80 13.73
N CYS A 191 3.58 -8.69 13.33
CA CYS A 191 4.01 -8.49 11.94
C CYS A 191 5.43 -9.00 11.65
N LYS A 192 6.25 -9.24 12.69
CA LYS A 192 7.68 -9.58 12.57
C LYS A 192 8.50 -8.49 11.86
N GLY A 193 8.22 -7.23 12.17
CA GLY A 193 8.88 -6.05 11.64
C GLY A 193 9.08 -4.97 12.71
N ALA A 194 9.10 -3.71 12.30
CA ALA A 194 9.21 -2.53 13.17
C ALA A 194 8.38 -1.37 12.60
N VAL A 195 7.83 -0.52 13.47
CA VAL A 195 6.98 0.61 13.05
C VAL A 195 7.80 1.77 12.46
N ASN A 196 8.98 2.04 12.98
CA ASN A 196 9.77 3.21 12.61
C ASN A 196 10.15 3.30 11.12
N PRO A 197 10.57 2.21 10.43
CA PRO A 197 10.77 2.23 8.98
C PRO A 197 9.50 2.63 8.20
N VAL A 198 8.33 2.14 8.63
CA VAL A 198 7.05 2.47 7.98
C VAL A 198 6.71 3.95 8.15
N LYS A 199 6.91 4.50 9.34
CA LYS A 199 6.76 5.94 9.60
C LYS A 199 7.65 6.78 8.68
N LYS A 200 8.93 6.43 8.55
CA LYS A 200 9.88 7.11 7.65
C LYS A 200 9.44 7.02 6.18
N THR A 201 8.90 5.87 5.77
CA THR A 201 8.35 5.69 4.42
C THR A 201 7.17 6.65 4.17
N ILE A 202 6.23 6.77 5.13
CA ILE A 202 5.11 7.71 5.04
C ILE A 202 5.62 9.15 4.94
N GLU A 203 6.53 9.57 5.83
CA GLU A 203 7.12 10.90 5.81
C GLU A 203 7.75 11.24 4.47
N ARG A 204 8.54 10.31 3.92
CA ARG A 204 9.25 10.53 2.67
C ARG A 204 8.31 10.55 1.47
N ALA A 205 7.40 9.59 1.39
CA ALA A 205 6.42 9.49 0.31
C ALA A 205 5.49 10.71 0.26
N CYS A 206 5.01 11.21 1.41
CA CYS A 206 4.13 12.39 1.49
C CYS A 206 4.74 13.68 0.92
N ARG A 207 6.06 13.77 0.82
CA ARG A 207 6.75 14.94 0.23
C ARG A 207 6.75 14.91 -1.29
N ASN A 208 6.69 13.72 -1.89
CA ASN A 208 6.97 13.49 -3.31
C ASN A 208 5.73 13.09 -4.12
N ILE A 209 4.84 12.29 -3.54
CA ILE A 209 3.71 11.65 -4.24
C ILE A 209 2.40 11.77 -3.44
N HIS A 210 1.29 11.31 -4.03
CA HIS A 210 0.04 11.16 -3.30
C HIS A 210 0.10 9.96 -2.34
N VAL A 211 -0.27 10.17 -1.07
CA VAL A 211 -0.26 9.12 -0.04
C VAL A 211 -1.60 9.07 0.68
N GLU A 212 -2.13 7.87 0.83
CA GLU A 212 -3.20 7.54 1.77
C GLU A 212 -2.70 6.43 2.70
N VAL A 213 -3.20 6.40 3.93
CA VAL A 213 -2.73 5.46 4.96
C VAL A 213 -3.88 4.54 5.35
N THR A 214 -3.59 3.25 5.49
CA THR A 214 -4.56 2.25 5.98
C THR A 214 -4.08 1.65 7.29
N THR A 215 -5.00 1.51 8.27
CA THR A 215 -4.80 0.71 9.47
C THR A 215 -5.91 -0.34 9.60
N LEU A 216 -5.53 -1.61 9.73
CA LEU A 216 -6.46 -2.71 10.01
C LEU A 216 -6.53 -2.87 11.54
N LEU A 217 -7.70 -2.67 12.11
CA LEU A 217 -7.88 -2.76 13.56
C LEU A 217 -8.33 -4.15 14.00
N ILE A 218 -7.64 -4.70 15.00
CA ILE A 218 -7.92 -6.01 15.61
C ILE A 218 -8.19 -5.77 17.09
N GLU A 219 -9.39 -6.14 17.56
CA GLU A 219 -9.83 -5.90 18.93
C GLU A 219 -8.82 -6.43 19.95
N GLY A 220 -8.49 -5.60 20.95
CA GLY A 220 -7.55 -5.92 22.03
C GLY A 220 -6.06 -5.96 21.63
N LEU A 221 -5.70 -5.64 20.37
CA LEU A 221 -4.31 -5.64 19.91
C LEU A 221 -3.79 -4.25 19.49
N ASN A 222 -4.57 -3.52 18.69
CA ASN A 222 -4.23 -2.19 18.20
C ASN A 222 -5.49 -1.28 18.17
N THR A 223 -6.40 -1.49 19.13
CA THR A 223 -7.65 -0.72 19.30
C THR A 223 -7.59 0.20 20.52
N ASP A 224 -6.40 0.49 21.03
CA ASP A 224 -6.20 1.45 22.13
C ASP A 224 -6.46 2.88 21.64
N GLU A 225 -7.28 3.64 22.39
CA GLU A 225 -7.68 5.01 22.04
C GLU A 225 -6.49 5.96 22.01
N ARG A 226 -5.56 5.81 22.95
CA ARG A 226 -4.35 6.63 23.02
C ARG A 226 -3.43 6.36 21.83
N GLU A 227 -3.27 5.09 21.44
CA GLU A 227 -2.50 4.72 20.26
C GLU A 227 -3.09 5.34 18.98
N MET A 228 -4.44 5.34 18.84
CA MET A 228 -5.11 5.98 17.70
C MET A 228 -4.92 7.51 17.73
N ASP A 229 -5.00 8.14 18.87
CA ASP A 229 -4.74 9.58 19.02
C ASP A 229 -3.29 9.93 18.63
N GLU A 230 -2.32 9.18 19.12
CA GLU A 230 -0.90 9.35 18.78
C GLU A 230 -0.63 9.12 17.26
N MET A 231 -1.21 8.07 16.66
CA MET A 231 -1.10 7.78 15.21
C MET A 231 -1.68 8.91 14.37
N SER A 232 -2.90 9.31 14.67
CA SER A 232 -3.61 10.35 13.90
C SER A 232 -2.99 11.73 14.09
N SER A 233 -2.51 12.06 15.30
CA SER A 233 -1.74 13.27 15.59
C SER A 233 -0.45 13.32 14.78
N TYR A 234 0.30 12.22 14.72
CA TYR A 234 1.50 12.10 13.90
C TYR A 234 1.20 12.34 12.40
N LEU A 235 0.17 11.67 11.86
CA LEU A 235 -0.22 11.85 10.46
C LEU A 235 -0.70 13.28 10.18
N GLY A 236 -1.48 13.87 11.08
CA GLY A 236 -1.96 15.25 11.01
C GLY A 236 -0.83 16.28 11.08
N GLY A 237 0.24 15.98 11.83
CA GLY A 237 1.47 16.76 11.87
C GLY A 237 2.24 16.76 10.54
N LEU A 238 2.13 15.71 9.75
CA LEU A 238 2.68 15.68 8.40
C LEU A 238 1.80 16.50 7.43
N LYS A 239 0.52 16.15 7.32
CA LYS A 239 -0.51 16.87 6.56
C LYS A 239 -1.89 16.49 7.09
N LYS A 240 -2.72 17.47 7.50
CA LYS A 240 -4.10 17.24 7.97
C LYS A 240 -5.01 16.57 6.93
N ASP A 241 -4.67 16.69 5.65
CA ASP A 241 -5.45 16.15 4.53
C ASP A 241 -5.04 14.73 4.10
N ILE A 242 -4.07 14.08 4.79
CA ILE A 242 -3.78 12.65 4.54
C ILE A 242 -5.04 11.84 4.86
N PRO A 243 -5.60 11.10 3.89
CA PRO A 243 -6.71 10.20 4.17
C PRO A 243 -6.24 9.02 5.01
N LEU A 244 -6.97 8.74 6.11
CA LEU A 244 -6.79 7.56 6.94
C LEU A 244 -7.96 6.59 6.73
N HIS A 245 -7.65 5.37 6.31
CA HIS A 245 -8.59 4.27 6.16
C HIS A 245 -8.50 3.33 7.36
N ILE A 246 -9.53 3.33 8.20
CA ILE A 246 -9.67 2.43 9.35
C ILE A 246 -10.43 1.20 8.87
N SER A 247 -9.72 0.08 8.69
CA SER A 247 -10.27 -1.13 8.10
C SER A 247 -10.68 -2.13 9.17
N ARG A 248 -11.89 -2.72 9.02
CA ARG A 248 -12.40 -3.78 9.89
C ARG A 248 -11.64 -5.06 9.65
N TYR A 249 -11.14 -5.69 10.73
CA TYR A 249 -10.57 -7.02 10.69
C TYR A 249 -11.67 -8.10 10.57
N TYR A 250 -11.37 -9.14 9.82
CA TYR A 250 -12.08 -10.42 9.78
C TYR A 250 -11.11 -11.57 9.94
N PRO A 251 -11.50 -12.70 10.56
CA PRO A 251 -10.65 -13.88 10.75
C PRO A 251 -9.99 -14.32 9.45
N ALA A 252 -8.65 -14.43 9.48
CA ALA A 252 -7.88 -14.90 8.34
C ALA A 252 -6.60 -15.61 8.78
N TRP A 253 -6.17 -16.58 7.99
CA TRP A 253 -4.96 -17.37 8.15
C TRP A 253 -4.84 -17.99 9.56
N LYS A 254 -3.85 -17.53 10.36
CA LYS A 254 -3.57 -18.06 11.70
C LYS A 254 -4.43 -17.41 12.79
N ARG A 255 -4.99 -16.23 12.52
CA ARG A 255 -5.76 -15.48 13.51
C ARG A 255 -7.25 -15.76 13.37
N LYS A 256 -7.88 -16.07 14.51
CA LYS A 256 -9.29 -16.52 14.58
C LYS A 256 -10.16 -15.67 15.50
N ASP A 257 -9.63 -14.53 15.99
CA ASP A 257 -10.39 -13.58 16.80
C ASP A 257 -11.67 -13.14 16.05
N PRO A 258 -12.74 -12.77 16.76
CA PRO A 258 -13.94 -12.24 16.11
C PRO A 258 -13.64 -10.98 15.28
N PRO A 259 -14.47 -10.66 14.28
CA PRO A 259 -14.37 -9.39 13.58
C PRO A 259 -14.47 -8.22 14.55
N THR A 260 -13.67 -7.19 14.34
CA THR A 260 -13.68 -5.97 15.17
C THR A 260 -15.09 -5.39 15.25
N PRO A 261 -15.61 -5.06 16.45
CA PRO A 261 -16.92 -4.42 16.59
C PRO A 261 -16.98 -3.10 15.80
N VAL A 262 -18.11 -2.84 15.15
CA VAL A 262 -18.30 -1.61 14.37
C VAL A 262 -18.22 -0.37 15.27
N GLU A 263 -18.69 -0.49 16.51
CA GLU A 263 -18.62 0.61 17.49
C GLU A 263 -17.18 0.99 17.83
N THR A 264 -16.28 0.01 18.02
CA THR A 264 -14.83 0.27 18.19
C THR A 264 -14.26 1.08 17.01
N LEU A 265 -14.64 0.72 15.76
CA LEU A 265 -14.18 1.45 14.58
C LEU A 265 -14.69 2.89 14.55
N LYS A 266 -15.95 3.12 14.91
CA LYS A 266 -16.55 4.47 14.99
C LYS A 266 -15.87 5.32 16.04
N ASN A 267 -15.71 4.80 17.26
CA ASN A 267 -15.04 5.50 18.35
C ASN A 267 -13.62 5.92 17.97
N LEU A 268 -12.84 5.00 17.41
CA LEU A 268 -11.46 5.29 16.98
C LEU A 268 -11.43 6.23 15.77
N SER A 269 -12.39 6.17 14.86
CA SER A 269 -12.48 7.13 13.77
C SER A 269 -12.80 8.54 14.24
N ASP A 270 -13.61 8.71 15.31
CA ASP A 270 -13.92 10.01 15.88
C ASP A 270 -12.69 10.61 16.60
N ILE A 271 -11.88 9.77 17.25
CA ILE A 271 -10.58 10.19 17.78
C ILE A 271 -9.67 10.68 16.64
N ALA A 272 -9.53 9.91 15.58
CA ALA A 272 -8.68 10.26 14.44
C ALA A 272 -9.12 11.57 13.75
N ARG A 273 -10.43 11.85 13.67
CA ARG A 273 -10.99 13.11 13.12
C ARG A 273 -10.64 14.36 13.91
N ARG A 274 -10.14 14.25 15.13
CA ARG A 274 -9.60 15.40 15.87
C ARG A 274 -8.34 15.98 15.22
N HIS A 275 -7.60 15.14 14.50
CA HIS A 275 -6.31 15.46 13.89
C HIS A 275 -6.33 15.48 12.36
N LEU A 276 -7.23 14.71 11.73
CA LEU A 276 -7.30 14.50 10.29
C LEU A 276 -8.64 14.95 9.69
N ASN A 277 -8.59 15.59 8.53
CA ASN A 277 -9.79 16.03 7.79
C ASN A 277 -10.55 14.86 7.14
N ASN A 278 -9.87 13.76 6.81
CA ASN A 278 -10.39 12.68 5.99
C ASN A 278 -10.13 11.32 6.67
N VAL A 279 -11.16 10.75 7.31
CA VAL A 279 -11.10 9.45 7.98
C VAL A 279 -12.27 8.60 7.49
N TYR A 280 -11.96 7.42 6.96
CA TYR A 280 -12.89 6.49 6.34
C TYR A 280 -12.90 5.14 7.06
N ILE A 281 -14.07 4.50 7.19
CA ILE A 281 -14.19 3.16 7.79
C ILE A 281 -14.39 2.16 6.65
N GLY A 282 -13.44 1.24 6.48
CA GLY A 282 -13.46 0.20 5.46
C GLY A 282 -13.98 -1.15 5.97
N ASN A 283 -14.39 -2.02 5.06
CA ASN A 283 -14.89 -3.38 5.30
C ASN A 283 -16.17 -3.42 6.19
N VAL A 284 -16.99 -2.38 6.15
CA VAL A 284 -18.29 -2.30 6.85
C VAL A 284 -19.34 -1.78 5.87
N GLN A 285 -20.49 -2.46 5.78
CA GLN A 285 -21.62 -2.00 4.98
C GLN A 285 -22.40 -0.90 5.71
N GLY A 286 -23.01 0.02 4.99
CA GLY A 286 -23.90 1.05 5.53
C GLY A 286 -23.16 2.18 6.27
N ILE A 287 -21.84 2.29 6.15
CA ILE A 287 -21.08 3.43 6.66
C ILE A 287 -21.01 4.52 5.58
N ASP A 288 -21.24 5.75 5.99
CA ASP A 288 -21.00 6.91 5.14
C ASP A 288 -19.49 7.13 4.93
N ASN A 289 -19.03 6.86 3.73
CA ASN A 289 -17.66 7.07 3.28
C ASN A 289 -17.56 8.20 2.23
N ASN A 290 -18.54 9.09 2.17
CA ASN A 290 -18.48 10.28 1.33
C ASN A 290 -17.31 11.17 1.74
N THR A 291 -16.73 11.86 0.78
CA THR A 291 -15.76 12.92 1.07
C THR A 291 -16.49 14.25 1.16
N TYR A 292 -16.31 14.95 2.26
CA TYR A 292 -16.92 16.24 2.54
C TYR A 292 -15.90 17.38 2.48
N CYS A 293 -16.33 18.54 2.02
CA CYS A 293 -15.52 19.75 2.16
C CYS A 293 -15.28 20.04 3.65
N PRO A 294 -14.02 20.20 4.11
CA PRO A 294 -13.75 20.45 5.52
C PRO A 294 -14.25 21.81 6.01
N ALA A 295 -14.55 22.76 5.11
CA ALA A 295 -15.03 24.09 5.47
C ALA A 295 -16.56 24.20 5.47
N CYS A 296 -17.24 23.77 4.38
CA CYS A 296 -18.70 23.98 4.24
C CYS A 296 -19.53 22.71 4.29
N ARG A 297 -18.88 21.53 4.46
CA ARG A 297 -19.51 20.20 4.53
C ARG A 297 -20.27 19.77 3.27
N ALA A 298 -20.13 20.47 2.14
CA ALA A 298 -20.65 20.01 0.87
C ALA A 298 -20.02 18.65 0.49
N VAL A 299 -20.81 17.76 -0.10
CA VAL A 299 -20.31 16.47 -0.60
C VAL A 299 -19.39 16.73 -1.79
N ILE A 300 -18.12 16.35 -1.67
CA ILE A 300 -17.12 16.47 -2.74
C ILE A 300 -17.08 15.21 -3.59
N VAL A 301 -17.09 14.05 -2.93
CA VAL A 301 -17.18 12.74 -3.60
C VAL A 301 -18.26 11.94 -2.89
N ASP A 302 -19.29 11.56 -3.62
CA ASP A 302 -20.33 10.65 -3.17
C ASP A 302 -19.86 9.20 -3.36
N ARG A 303 -20.00 8.38 -2.31
CA ARG A 303 -19.73 6.93 -2.29
C ARG A 303 -20.90 6.15 -1.72
N SER A 304 -22.13 6.64 -1.90
CA SER A 304 -23.36 5.92 -1.57
C SER A 304 -23.44 4.59 -2.34
N GLU A 305 -22.91 4.59 -3.56
CA GLU A 305 -22.59 3.39 -4.32
C GLU A 305 -21.13 2.96 -4.08
N TYR A 306 -20.73 1.80 -4.59
CA TYR A 306 -19.41 1.24 -4.35
C TYR A 306 -18.25 2.06 -4.96
N THR A 307 -18.52 2.85 -6.00
CA THR A 307 -17.53 3.70 -6.69
C THR A 307 -17.80 5.18 -6.43
N GLY A 308 -16.72 5.97 -6.31
CA GLY A 308 -16.84 7.39 -6.04
C GLY A 308 -17.36 8.19 -7.23
N GLN A 309 -18.31 9.10 -6.99
CA GLN A 309 -18.75 10.12 -7.96
C GLN A 309 -18.32 11.50 -7.49
N VAL A 310 -17.51 12.19 -8.28
CA VAL A 310 -17.09 13.57 -7.99
C VAL A 310 -18.25 14.51 -8.28
N LEU A 311 -18.65 15.33 -7.27
CA LEU A 311 -19.79 16.25 -7.36
C LEU A 311 -19.34 17.71 -7.32
N ASN A 312 -19.05 18.25 -6.13
CA ASN A 312 -18.78 19.67 -5.90
C ASN A 312 -17.28 20.00 -5.91
N LEU A 313 -16.55 19.50 -6.93
CA LEU A 313 -15.12 19.77 -7.10
C LEU A 313 -14.85 20.21 -8.54
N LYS A 314 -14.21 21.38 -8.70
CA LYS A 314 -13.76 21.89 -9.98
C LYS A 314 -12.35 22.45 -9.82
N ASP A 315 -11.41 22.03 -10.66
CA ASP A 315 -10.00 22.48 -10.64
C ASP A 315 -9.36 22.38 -9.23
N GLY A 316 -9.68 21.31 -8.49
CA GLY A 316 -9.20 21.12 -7.12
C GLY A 316 -9.81 22.06 -6.08
N ILE A 317 -10.93 22.73 -6.39
CA ILE A 317 -11.60 23.72 -5.53
C ILE A 317 -13.05 23.28 -5.30
N CYS A 318 -13.51 23.37 -4.04
CA CYS A 318 -14.92 23.20 -3.71
C CYS A 318 -15.76 24.28 -4.41
N SER A 319 -16.68 23.86 -5.28
CA SER A 319 -17.54 24.80 -6.04
C SER A 319 -18.57 25.55 -5.19
N VAL A 320 -18.76 25.13 -3.92
CA VAL A 320 -19.70 25.76 -2.99
C VAL A 320 -19.05 26.90 -2.20
N CYS A 321 -17.82 26.72 -1.70
CA CYS A 321 -17.19 27.70 -0.80
C CYS A 321 -15.79 28.16 -1.23
N GLY A 322 -15.24 27.69 -2.34
CA GLY A 322 -13.93 28.09 -2.86
C GLY A 322 -12.73 27.46 -2.12
N ARG A 323 -12.96 26.56 -1.13
CA ARG A 323 -11.87 25.89 -0.41
C ARG A 323 -11.09 24.95 -1.35
N LYS A 324 -9.75 25.03 -1.33
CA LYS A 324 -8.88 24.06 -2.00
C LYS A 324 -9.02 22.66 -1.38
N ILE A 325 -9.22 21.67 -2.21
CA ILE A 325 -9.39 20.25 -1.82
C ILE A 325 -8.28 19.43 -2.48
N LEU A 326 -7.59 18.61 -1.69
CA LEU A 326 -6.48 17.78 -2.16
C LEU A 326 -6.99 16.42 -2.69
N ILE A 327 -7.70 16.47 -3.82
CA ILE A 327 -8.14 15.29 -4.59
C ILE A 327 -7.54 15.39 -5.99
N ARG A 328 -6.95 14.30 -6.48
CA ARG A 328 -6.56 14.16 -7.88
C ARG A 328 -7.71 13.53 -8.63
N HIS A 329 -8.20 14.18 -9.71
CA HIS A 329 -9.35 13.67 -10.47
C HIS A 329 -9.26 13.85 -11.99
N ASP A 330 -8.22 14.54 -12.49
CA ASP A 330 -7.98 14.80 -13.92
C ASP A 330 -6.72 14.10 -14.41
#